data_040d951f0d44d128cea2306fcec173e5
#
_entry.id   040d951f0d44d128cea2306fcec173e5
#
_cell.length_a   1.000
_cell.length_b   1.000
_cell.length_c   1.000
_cell.angle_alpha   90.00
_cell.angle_beta   90.00
_cell.angle_gamma   90.00
#
_symmetry.space_group_name_H-M   'P 1'
#
loop_
_entity.id
_entity.type
_entity.pdbx_description
1 polymer ?
#
loop_
_entity_poly.entity_id
_entity_poly.type
_entity_poly.pdbx_seq_one_letter_code
_entity_poly.pdbx_strand_id
1 'polypeptide(L)'
;LFDSVVLPPQGSNHHFMAEDLSSILSNAEDHMKKAINHLETELVKIRAGKANPQILDGILVDYYGSHMPISQVSNISVMDARTLSIQPWEKNMLQSIERAIIAANIGITPQNDGNLIRLFLPPLTEERRKELVKRCHVEGEHSKVAVRNIRRDAIEHIKRLQKNGLSEDAAKDAEADVQQVTDKYITAVDKHLASKEKEIMAV
;
A
#
# COMPACT_ATOMS: atom_id res chain seq x y z
N LEU A 1 20.71 -28.13 61.48
CA LEU A 1 19.61 -27.66 60.60
C LEU A 1 20.22 -26.75 59.54
N PHE A 2 20.61 -27.36 58.38
CA PHE A 2 21.09 -26.63 57.22
C PHE A 2 19.90 -26.54 56.24
N ASP A 3 19.36 -25.32 56.08
CA ASP A 3 18.41 -25.01 55.03
C ASP A 3 19.13 -25.04 53.66
N SER A 4 18.79 -26.06 52.89
CA SER A 4 19.20 -26.16 51.50
C SER A 4 18.42 -25.16 50.65
N VAL A 5 19.07 -24.06 50.30
CA VAL A 5 18.57 -23.14 49.29
C VAL A 5 18.54 -23.88 47.95
N VAL A 6 17.38 -24.32 47.52
CA VAL A 6 17.15 -24.85 46.17
C VAL A 6 17.19 -23.68 45.19
N LEU A 7 18.30 -23.54 44.45
CA LEU A 7 18.39 -22.65 43.33
C LEU A 7 17.42 -23.12 42.22
N PRO A 8 16.61 -22.24 41.62
CA PRO A 8 15.76 -22.62 40.48
C PRO A 8 16.62 -23.04 39.28
N PRO A 9 16.13 -23.97 38.45
CA PRO A 9 16.87 -24.47 37.28
C PRO A 9 17.16 -23.34 36.30
N GLN A 10 18.43 -23.11 35.99
CA GLN A 10 18.91 -22.04 35.07
C GLN A 10 18.47 -22.23 33.61
N GLY A 11 17.77 -23.30 33.27
CA GLY A 11 17.31 -23.60 31.91
C GLY A 11 16.05 -22.85 31.47
N SER A 12 15.21 -22.32 32.39
CA SER A 12 13.94 -21.70 32.06
C SER A 12 14.10 -20.27 31.50
N ASN A 13 15.12 -19.52 31.90
CA ASN A 13 15.32 -18.15 31.44
C ASN A 13 15.81 -18.09 29.99
N HIS A 14 16.64 -19.05 29.54
CA HIS A 14 17.13 -19.05 28.15
C HIS A 14 16.03 -19.37 27.15
N HIS A 15 15.09 -20.25 27.46
CA HIS A 15 13.98 -20.59 26.58
C HIS A 15 13.00 -19.42 26.44
N PHE A 16 12.69 -18.74 27.54
CA PHE A 16 11.80 -17.58 27.56
C PHE A 16 12.38 -16.39 26.75
N MET A 17 13.67 -16.10 26.90
CA MET A 17 14.34 -15.02 26.14
C MET A 17 14.47 -15.32 24.64
N ALA A 18 14.58 -16.59 24.24
CA ALA A 18 14.59 -16.98 22.83
C ALA A 18 13.21 -16.79 22.17
N GLU A 19 12.12 -17.07 22.89
CA GLU A 19 10.76 -16.77 22.44
C GLU A 19 10.53 -15.27 22.33
N ASP A 20 11.07 -14.45 23.25
CA ASP A 20 10.99 -12.99 23.19
C ASP A 20 11.72 -12.42 21.96
N LEU A 21 12.91 -12.93 21.63
CA LEU A 21 13.64 -12.50 20.41
C LEU A 21 12.91 -12.86 19.13
N SER A 22 12.38 -14.08 19.04
CA SER A 22 11.57 -14.52 17.90
C SER A 22 10.33 -13.65 17.72
N SER A 23 9.68 -13.29 18.82
CA SER A 23 8.52 -12.41 18.82
C SER A 23 8.86 -10.99 18.34
N ILE A 24 9.99 -10.42 18.80
CA ILE A 24 10.46 -9.11 18.36
C ILE A 24 10.72 -9.09 16.86
N LEU A 25 11.39 -10.13 16.34
CA LEU A 25 11.70 -10.23 14.91
C LEU A 25 10.43 -10.37 14.05
N SER A 26 9.52 -11.25 14.47
CA SER A 26 8.23 -11.46 13.81
C SER A 26 7.39 -10.19 13.81
N ASN A 27 7.30 -9.49 14.94
CA ASN A 27 6.56 -8.24 15.03
C ASN A 27 7.18 -7.14 14.16
N ALA A 28 8.51 -7.04 14.11
CA ALA A 28 9.20 -6.09 13.24
C ALA A 28 8.91 -6.38 11.76
N GLU A 29 8.98 -7.66 11.34
CA GLU A 29 8.65 -8.07 9.97
C GLU A 29 7.19 -7.77 9.62
N ASP A 30 6.25 -8.06 10.49
CA ASP A 30 4.83 -7.76 10.29
C ASP A 30 4.56 -6.26 10.14
N HIS A 31 5.20 -5.42 10.96
CA HIS A 31 5.06 -3.97 10.84
C HIS A 31 5.71 -3.44 9.57
N MET A 32 6.87 -3.95 9.15
CA MET A 32 7.50 -3.59 7.88
C MET A 32 6.64 -4.00 6.69
N LYS A 33 6.03 -5.18 6.74
CA LYS A 33 5.07 -5.64 5.73
C LYS A 33 3.86 -4.72 5.62
N LYS A 34 3.32 -4.27 6.75
CA LYS A 34 2.22 -3.27 6.77
C LYS A 34 2.65 -1.95 6.14
N ALA A 35 3.89 -1.50 6.36
CA ALA A 35 4.44 -0.30 5.74
C ALA A 35 4.53 -0.43 4.21
N ILE A 36 4.92 -1.60 3.68
CA ILE A 36 4.90 -1.87 2.23
C ILE A 36 3.47 -1.87 1.68
N ASN A 37 2.53 -2.56 2.33
CA ASN A 37 1.13 -2.59 1.90
C ASN A 37 0.52 -1.18 1.85
N HIS A 38 0.87 -0.32 2.82
CA HIS A 38 0.48 1.08 2.81
C HIS A 38 1.08 1.82 1.62
N LEU A 39 2.38 1.64 1.35
CA LEU A 39 3.03 2.22 0.17
C LEU A 39 2.34 1.79 -1.13
N GLU A 40 2.05 0.51 -1.30
CA GLU A 40 1.32 0.01 -2.48
C GLU A 40 -0.03 0.72 -2.65
N THR A 41 -0.78 0.87 -1.56
CA THR A 41 -2.07 1.58 -1.55
C THR A 41 -1.91 3.04 -1.98
N GLU A 42 -0.89 3.74 -1.47
CA GLU A 42 -0.63 5.14 -1.84
C GLU A 42 -0.17 5.26 -3.30
N LEU A 43 0.68 4.34 -3.78
CA LEU A 43 1.13 4.31 -5.17
C LEU A 43 -0.02 4.04 -6.15
N VAL A 44 -1.02 3.23 -5.78
CA VAL A 44 -2.23 3.01 -6.60
C VAL A 44 -3.03 4.32 -6.76
N LYS A 45 -3.09 5.16 -5.73
CA LYS A 45 -3.75 6.48 -5.80
C LYS A 45 -3.05 7.44 -6.77
N ILE A 46 -1.74 7.25 -7.01
CA ILE A 46 -0.98 8.02 -7.98
C ILE A 46 -1.27 7.47 -9.38
N ARG A 47 -2.23 8.10 -10.05
CA ARG A 47 -2.74 7.67 -11.35
C ARG A 47 -1.74 8.01 -12.45
N ALA A 48 -1.25 6.99 -13.17
CA ALA A 48 -0.29 7.13 -14.26
C ALA A 48 -0.94 7.43 -15.62
N GLY A 49 -2.16 7.95 -15.65
CA GLY A 49 -2.88 8.25 -16.90
C GLY A 49 -3.44 7.01 -17.62
N LYS A 50 -3.35 5.82 -17.03
CA LYS A 50 -3.98 4.61 -17.56
C LYS A 50 -5.45 4.54 -17.16
N ALA A 51 -6.25 4.00 -18.06
CA ALA A 51 -7.65 3.71 -17.80
C ALA A 51 -7.78 2.68 -16.68
N ASN A 52 -8.44 3.07 -15.59
CA ASN A 52 -8.71 2.21 -14.45
C ASN A 52 -10.16 2.44 -14.00
N PRO A 53 -10.98 1.39 -13.86
CA PRO A 53 -12.36 1.51 -13.36
C PRO A 53 -12.48 2.26 -12.03
N GLN A 54 -11.47 2.21 -11.18
CA GLN A 54 -11.42 2.94 -9.90
C GLN A 54 -11.51 4.47 -10.04
N ILE A 55 -11.33 5.02 -11.24
CA ILE A 55 -11.55 6.46 -11.52
C ILE A 55 -13.01 6.84 -11.27
N LEU A 56 -13.90 5.88 -11.41
CA LEU A 56 -15.35 6.05 -11.26
C LEU A 56 -15.85 5.71 -9.86
N ASP A 57 -14.97 5.25 -8.97
CA ASP A 57 -15.33 4.94 -7.59
C ASP A 57 -15.81 6.22 -6.87
N GLY A 58 -16.92 6.09 -6.16
CA GLY A 58 -17.56 7.21 -5.45
C GLY A 58 -18.49 8.05 -6.29
N ILE A 59 -18.65 7.79 -7.60
CA ILE A 59 -19.67 8.45 -8.43
C ILE A 59 -21.00 7.78 -8.17
N LEU A 60 -21.97 8.58 -7.70
CA LEU A 60 -23.34 8.14 -7.48
C LEU A 60 -24.23 8.58 -8.63
N VAL A 61 -25.00 7.65 -9.14
CA VAL A 61 -25.97 7.85 -10.23
C VAL A 61 -27.37 7.85 -9.65
N ASP A 62 -28.22 8.76 -10.12
CA ASP A 62 -29.65 8.74 -9.79
C ASP A 62 -30.32 7.57 -10.52
N TYR A 63 -30.71 6.57 -9.75
CA TYR A 63 -31.45 5.40 -10.20
C TYR A 63 -32.85 5.42 -9.61
N TYR A 64 -33.83 5.93 -10.40
CA TYR A 64 -35.25 6.05 -9.99
C TYR A 64 -35.46 6.71 -8.63
N GLY A 65 -34.70 7.81 -8.36
CA GLY A 65 -34.78 8.56 -7.11
C GLY A 65 -33.89 8.03 -5.97
N SER A 66 -33.12 6.97 -6.21
CA SER A 66 -32.10 6.45 -5.29
C SER A 66 -30.70 6.70 -5.85
N HIS A 67 -29.77 7.10 -4.98
CA HIS A 67 -28.37 7.25 -5.37
C HIS A 67 -27.65 5.92 -5.27
N MET A 68 -27.19 5.39 -6.40
CA MET A 68 -26.45 4.13 -6.46
C MET A 68 -25.05 4.32 -7.07
N PRO A 69 -24.04 3.56 -6.60
CA PRO A 69 -22.73 3.57 -7.24
C PRO A 69 -22.82 3.18 -8.71
N ILE A 70 -22.04 3.87 -9.56
CA ILE A 70 -22.04 3.62 -11.01
C ILE A 70 -21.75 2.17 -11.38
N SER A 71 -20.94 1.47 -10.57
CA SER A 71 -20.59 0.05 -10.72
C SER A 71 -21.78 -0.90 -10.50
N GLN A 72 -22.83 -0.45 -9.84
CA GLN A 72 -24.03 -1.25 -9.59
C GLN A 72 -25.09 -1.11 -10.69
N VAL A 73 -25.02 -0.02 -11.48
CA VAL A 73 -25.98 0.26 -12.56
C VAL A 73 -25.40 0.04 -13.95
N SER A 74 -24.11 -0.27 -14.05
CA SER A 74 -23.41 -0.46 -15.32
C SER A 74 -22.25 -1.45 -15.21
N ASN A 75 -21.88 -2.03 -16.36
CA ASN A 75 -20.63 -2.78 -16.50
C ASN A 75 -19.53 -1.83 -16.97
N ILE A 76 -18.44 -1.77 -16.21
CA ILE A 76 -17.29 -0.92 -16.51
C ILE A 76 -16.15 -1.82 -16.99
N SER A 77 -15.64 -1.56 -18.19
CA SER A 77 -14.52 -2.31 -18.77
C SER A 77 -13.45 -1.39 -19.36
N VAL A 78 -12.22 -1.88 -19.40
CA VAL A 78 -11.09 -1.19 -20.02
C VAL A 78 -11.01 -1.65 -21.47
N MET A 79 -11.21 -0.74 -22.43
CA MET A 79 -11.11 -1.05 -23.86
C MET A 79 -9.66 -1.01 -24.32
N ASP A 80 -8.92 0.00 -23.88
CA ASP A 80 -7.51 0.18 -24.17
C ASP A 80 -6.81 0.94 -23.03
N ALA A 81 -5.52 1.23 -23.19
CA ALA A 81 -4.70 1.86 -22.14
C ALA A 81 -5.25 3.20 -21.63
N ARG A 82 -6.10 3.89 -22.38
CA ARG A 82 -6.65 5.22 -22.06
C ARG A 82 -8.16 5.35 -22.24
N THR A 83 -8.83 4.26 -22.54
CA THR A 83 -10.28 4.27 -22.80
C THR A 83 -11.00 3.33 -21.86
N LEU A 84 -11.95 3.88 -21.09
CA LEU A 84 -12.93 3.12 -20.34
C LEU A 84 -14.25 3.09 -21.11
N SER A 85 -14.93 1.96 -21.09
CA SER A 85 -16.31 1.84 -21.53
C SER A 85 -17.22 1.57 -20.35
N ILE A 86 -18.36 2.24 -20.33
CA ILE A 86 -19.41 2.09 -19.34
C ILE A 86 -20.66 1.68 -20.09
N GLN A 87 -21.06 0.44 -19.90
CA GLN A 87 -22.27 -0.11 -20.50
C GLN A 87 -23.35 -0.25 -19.41
N PRO A 88 -24.37 0.59 -19.43
CA PRO A 88 -25.46 0.49 -18.46
C PRO A 88 -26.28 -0.80 -18.67
N TRP A 89 -26.81 -1.33 -17.58
CA TRP A 89 -27.74 -2.46 -17.64
C TRP A 89 -29.05 -2.10 -18.34
N GLU A 90 -29.48 -0.85 -18.20
CA GLU A 90 -30.65 -0.30 -18.82
C GLU A 90 -30.30 0.92 -19.68
N LYS A 91 -30.72 0.94 -20.95
CA LYS A 91 -30.37 2.02 -21.90
C LYS A 91 -30.84 3.41 -21.47
N ASN A 92 -31.95 3.50 -20.75
CA ASN A 92 -32.48 4.75 -20.23
C ASN A 92 -31.58 5.40 -19.17
N MET A 93 -30.65 4.64 -18.58
CA MET A 93 -29.68 5.13 -17.59
C MET A 93 -28.50 5.87 -18.22
N LEU A 94 -28.28 5.81 -19.53
CA LEU A 94 -27.17 6.48 -20.22
C LEU A 94 -27.07 7.96 -19.86
N GLN A 95 -28.16 8.70 -19.91
CA GLN A 95 -28.16 10.13 -19.60
C GLN A 95 -27.89 10.42 -18.13
N SER A 96 -28.43 9.59 -17.22
CA SER A 96 -28.20 9.75 -15.78
C SER A 96 -26.73 9.48 -15.42
N ILE A 97 -26.13 8.46 -16.03
CA ILE A 97 -24.70 8.13 -15.85
C ILE A 97 -23.83 9.26 -16.43
N GLU A 98 -24.12 9.73 -17.63
CA GLU A 98 -23.39 10.83 -18.26
C GLU A 98 -23.42 12.11 -17.40
N ARG A 99 -24.60 12.50 -16.90
CA ARG A 99 -24.73 13.64 -15.99
C ARG A 99 -23.96 13.46 -14.69
N ALA A 100 -24.00 12.27 -14.10
CA ALA A 100 -23.26 11.96 -12.87
C ALA A 100 -21.75 12.07 -13.08
N ILE A 101 -21.22 11.62 -14.21
CA ILE A 101 -19.80 11.73 -14.56
C ILE A 101 -19.39 13.19 -14.75
N ILE A 102 -20.19 13.97 -15.45
CA ILE A 102 -19.94 15.42 -15.65
C ILE A 102 -19.99 16.15 -14.32
N ALA A 103 -20.99 15.87 -13.47
CA ALA A 103 -21.13 16.49 -12.15
C ALA A 103 -19.97 16.13 -11.20
N ALA A 104 -19.40 14.94 -11.32
CA ALA A 104 -18.25 14.51 -10.53
C ALA A 104 -16.96 15.27 -10.88
N ASN A 105 -16.92 15.99 -12.01
CA ASN A 105 -15.81 16.83 -12.46
C ASN A 105 -14.43 16.13 -12.38
N ILE A 106 -14.39 14.89 -12.89
CA ILE A 106 -13.16 14.08 -12.89
C ILE A 106 -12.15 14.52 -13.97
N GLY A 107 -12.43 15.61 -14.70
CA GLY A 107 -11.56 16.13 -15.76
C GLY A 107 -11.59 15.33 -17.08
N ILE A 108 -12.60 14.48 -17.26
CA ILE A 108 -12.78 13.64 -18.44
C ILE A 108 -14.19 13.88 -18.99
N THR A 109 -14.28 14.13 -20.29
CA THR A 109 -15.59 14.33 -20.96
C THR A 109 -16.12 12.99 -21.44
N PRO A 110 -17.32 12.56 -21.00
CA PRO A 110 -17.94 11.34 -21.49
C PRO A 110 -18.39 11.49 -22.94
N GLN A 111 -18.22 10.44 -23.74
CA GLN A 111 -18.76 10.34 -25.09
C GLN A 111 -19.81 9.24 -25.10
N ASN A 112 -21.05 9.62 -25.39
CA ASN A 112 -22.21 8.74 -25.46
C ASN A 112 -22.46 8.35 -26.92
N ASP A 113 -22.42 7.06 -27.26
CA ASP A 113 -22.71 6.55 -28.61
C ASP A 113 -24.12 5.92 -28.72
N GLY A 114 -24.96 6.09 -27.70
CA GLY A 114 -26.34 5.57 -27.67
C GLY A 114 -26.47 4.15 -27.10
N ASN A 115 -25.39 3.41 -26.93
CA ASN A 115 -25.36 2.08 -26.32
C ASN A 115 -24.45 2.00 -25.10
N LEU A 116 -23.35 2.73 -25.12
CA LEU A 116 -22.37 2.81 -24.05
C LEU A 116 -21.74 4.20 -23.98
N ILE A 117 -21.11 4.50 -22.87
CA ILE A 117 -20.37 5.74 -22.65
C ILE A 117 -18.88 5.39 -22.68
N ARG A 118 -18.13 6.13 -23.49
CA ARG A 118 -16.67 6.04 -23.55
C ARG A 118 -16.04 7.22 -22.81
N LEU A 119 -15.04 6.92 -22.01
CA LEU A 119 -14.22 7.92 -21.33
C LEU A 119 -12.81 7.85 -21.87
N PHE A 120 -12.36 8.91 -22.54
CA PHE A 120 -11.01 9.05 -23.02
C PHE A 120 -10.15 9.80 -22.00
N LEU A 121 -9.15 9.14 -21.46
CA LEU A 121 -8.17 9.79 -20.59
C LEU A 121 -7.16 10.54 -21.45
N PRO A 122 -6.97 11.85 -21.23
CA PRO A 122 -5.96 12.59 -21.96
C PRO A 122 -4.55 12.07 -21.62
N PRO A 123 -3.59 12.11 -22.56
CA PRO A 123 -2.21 11.75 -22.28
C PRO A 123 -1.62 12.71 -21.24
N LEU A 124 -0.80 12.16 -20.34
CA LEU A 124 -0.06 12.99 -19.40
C LEU A 124 1.01 13.82 -20.11
N THR A 125 1.08 15.10 -19.77
CA THR A 125 2.22 15.93 -20.18
C THR A 125 3.50 15.48 -19.48
N GLU A 126 4.68 15.79 -20.07
CA GLU A 126 5.96 15.48 -19.43
C GLU A 126 6.10 16.11 -18.03
N GLU A 127 5.63 17.33 -17.88
CA GLU A 127 5.64 18.05 -16.60
C GLU A 127 4.81 17.30 -15.55
N ARG A 128 3.61 16.85 -15.94
CA ARG A 128 2.74 16.09 -15.04
C ARG A 128 3.33 14.72 -14.69
N ARG A 129 4.01 14.06 -15.61
CA ARG A 129 4.74 12.80 -15.32
C ARG A 129 5.83 13.04 -14.28
N LYS A 130 6.66 14.07 -14.46
CA LYS A 130 7.70 14.44 -13.49
C LYS A 130 7.15 14.76 -12.11
N GLU A 131 6.02 15.44 -12.04
CA GLU A 131 5.32 15.73 -10.78
C GLU A 131 4.83 14.44 -10.10
N LEU A 132 4.23 13.52 -10.84
CA LEU A 132 3.78 12.23 -10.32
C LEU A 132 4.95 11.37 -9.82
N VAL A 133 6.08 11.35 -10.54
CA VAL A 133 7.30 10.66 -10.09
C VAL A 133 7.81 11.26 -8.78
N LYS A 134 7.85 12.60 -8.64
CA LYS A 134 8.20 13.24 -7.36
C LYS A 134 7.29 12.80 -6.22
N ARG A 135 5.98 12.73 -6.45
CA ARG A 135 5.04 12.23 -5.44
C ARG A 135 5.32 10.78 -5.06
N CYS A 136 5.62 9.91 -6.03
CA CYS A 136 6.02 8.53 -5.74
C CYS A 136 7.25 8.47 -4.84
N HIS A 137 8.28 9.29 -5.11
CA HIS A 137 9.49 9.33 -4.29
C HIS A 137 9.20 9.83 -2.86
N VAL A 138 8.30 10.80 -2.69
CA VAL A 138 7.89 11.27 -1.34
C VAL A 138 7.24 10.13 -0.55
N GLU A 139 6.31 9.39 -1.16
CA GLU A 139 5.68 8.24 -0.50
C GLU A 139 6.68 7.12 -0.20
N GLY A 140 7.63 6.89 -1.11
CA GLY A 140 8.73 5.96 -0.88
C GLY A 140 9.62 6.35 0.31
N GLU A 141 9.97 7.62 0.44
CA GLU A 141 10.75 8.09 1.60
C GLU A 141 9.95 7.98 2.91
N HIS A 142 8.65 8.28 2.91
CA HIS A 142 7.80 8.04 4.08
C HIS A 142 7.83 6.56 4.50
N SER A 143 7.74 5.65 3.55
CA SER A 143 7.81 4.21 3.81
C SER A 143 9.18 3.77 4.35
N LYS A 144 10.28 4.28 3.77
CA LYS A 144 11.64 4.01 4.26
C LYS A 144 11.86 4.53 5.67
N VAL A 145 11.31 5.72 6.00
CA VAL A 145 11.36 6.26 7.36
C VAL A 145 10.59 5.36 8.33
N ALA A 146 9.42 4.87 7.95
CA ALA A 146 8.65 3.93 8.76
C ALA A 146 9.45 2.63 9.03
N VAL A 147 10.05 2.05 8.00
CA VAL A 147 10.90 0.84 8.12
C VAL A 147 12.09 1.08 9.04
N ARG A 148 12.78 2.24 8.91
CA ARG A 148 13.90 2.61 9.80
C ARG A 148 13.45 2.80 11.25
N ASN A 149 12.28 3.35 11.49
CA ASN A 149 11.72 3.50 12.84
C ASN A 149 11.42 2.14 13.46
N ILE A 150 10.77 1.23 12.72
CA ILE A 150 10.49 -0.14 13.18
C ILE A 150 11.78 -0.87 13.54
N ARG A 151 12.83 -0.73 12.71
CA ARG A 151 14.16 -1.27 13.04
C ARG A 151 14.68 -0.73 14.35
N ARG A 152 14.61 0.59 14.54
CA ARG A 152 15.13 1.24 15.78
C ARG A 152 14.40 0.73 17.01
N ASP A 153 13.07 0.60 16.92
CA ASP A 153 12.26 0.09 18.03
C ASP A 153 12.59 -1.36 18.35
N ALA A 154 12.78 -2.21 17.33
CA ALA A 154 13.21 -3.59 17.52
C ALA A 154 14.57 -3.69 18.20
N ILE A 155 15.56 -2.91 17.77
CA ILE A 155 16.90 -2.86 18.38
C ILE A 155 16.82 -2.37 19.84
N GLU A 156 15.95 -1.39 20.13
CA GLU A 156 15.75 -0.93 21.51
C GLU A 156 15.18 -2.04 22.39
N HIS A 157 14.24 -2.85 21.88
CA HIS A 157 13.70 -4.01 22.61
C HIS A 157 14.79 -5.06 22.86
N ILE A 158 15.64 -5.38 21.87
CA ILE A 158 16.78 -6.31 22.04
C ILE A 158 17.73 -5.81 23.13
N LYS A 159 18.06 -4.51 23.14
CA LYS A 159 18.92 -3.91 24.17
C LYS A 159 18.30 -3.96 25.57
N ARG A 160 16.98 -3.87 25.69
CA ARG A 160 16.29 -4.08 26.97
C ARG A 160 16.41 -5.52 27.45
N LEU A 161 16.26 -6.51 26.54
CA LEU A 161 16.48 -7.92 26.87
C LEU A 161 17.94 -8.20 27.29
N GLN A 162 18.92 -7.57 26.63
CA GLN A 162 20.32 -7.67 26.99
C GLN A 162 20.56 -7.17 28.42
N LYS A 163 19.96 -6.04 28.82
CA LYS A 163 20.05 -5.53 30.21
C LYS A 163 19.37 -6.48 31.21
N ASN A 164 18.43 -7.29 30.77
CA ASN A 164 17.72 -8.27 31.60
C ASN A 164 18.36 -9.66 31.60
N GLY A 165 19.54 -9.81 30.98
CA GLY A 165 20.34 -11.04 31.07
C GLY A 165 20.47 -11.82 29.74
N LEU A 166 20.02 -11.27 28.61
CA LEU A 166 20.32 -11.84 27.29
C LEU A 166 21.85 -11.72 27.02
N SER A 167 22.46 -12.79 26.50
CA SER A 167 23.89 -12.78 26.16
C SER A 167 24.19 -11.75 25.06
N GLU A 168 25.39 -11.19 25.08
CA GLU A 168 25.87 -10.22 24.10
C GLU A 168 25.87 -10.80 22.68
N ASP A 169 26.27 -12.06 22.53
CA ASP A 169 26.31 -12.74 21.23
C ASP A 169 24.90 -12.92 20.66
N ALA A 170 23.93 -13.39 21.46
CA ALA A 170 22.54 -13.51 21.03
C ALA A 170 21.90 -12.15 20.69
N ALA A 171 22.28 -11.09 21.41
CA ALA A 171 21.82 -9.75 21.08
C ALA A 171 22.39 -9.26 19.73
N LYS A 172 23.66 -9.49 19.46
CA LYS A 172 24.32 -9.15 18.18
C LYS A 172 23.69 -9.91 17.00
N ASP A 173 23.47 -11.21 17.18
CA ASP A 173 22.82 -12.03 16.13
C ASP A 173 21.42 -11.52 15.83
N ALA A 174 20.62 -11.22 16.86
CA ALA A 174 19.28 -10.65 16.68
C ALA A 174 19.30 -9.26 16.02
N GLU A 175 20.26 -8.40 16.35
CA GLU A 175 20.44 -7.09 15.69
C GLU A 175 20.81 -7.28 14.20
N ALA A 176 21.64 -8.27 13.87
CA ALA A 176 21.98 -8.61 12.49
C ALA A 176 20.75 -9.11 11.71
N ASP A 177 19.92 -9.96 12.32
CA ASP A 177 18.68 -10.43 11.71
C ASP A 177 17.70 -9.29 11.44
N VAL A 178 17.51 -8.37 12.39
CA VAL A 178 16.69 -7.16 12.21
C VAL A 178 17.24 -6.30 11.08
N GLN A 179 18.56 -6.17 10.96
CA GLN A 179 19.18 -5.42 9.87
C GLN A 179 18.92 -6.10 8.51
N GLN A 180 19.05 -7.41 8.43
CA GLN A 180 18.79 -8.17 7.21
C GLN A 180 17.34 -8.02 6.75
N VAL A 181 16.39 -8.12 7.67
CA VAL A 181 14.96 -7.89 7.38
C VAL A 181 14.75 -6.45 6.91
N THR A 182 15.36 -5.47 7.56
CA THR A 182 15.28 -4.06 7.17
C THR A 182 15.75 -3.84 5.74
N ASP A 183 16.91 -4.39 5.37
CA ASP A 183 17.47 -4.25 4.02
C ASP A 183 16.58 -4.90 2.95
N LYS A 184 15.99 -6.04 3.26
CA LYS A 184 14.98 -6.71 2.42
C LYS A 184 13.79 -5.78 2.12
N TYR A 185 13.26 -5.12 3.15
CA TYR A 185 12.08 -4.25 2.98
C TYR A 185 12.42 -2.90 2.34
N ILE A 186 13.59 -2.32 2.59
CA ILE A 186 14.07 -1.13 1.86
C ILE A 186 14.23 -1.45 0.37
N THR A 187 14.81 -2.60 0.03
CA THR A 187 14.93 -3.06 -1.36
C THR A 187 13.55 -3.27 -2.00
N ALA A 188 12.57 -3.77 -1.25
CA ALA A 188 11.20 -3.90 -1.73
C ALA A 188 10.57 -2.53 -2.03
N VAL A 189 10.75 -1.52 -1.17
CA VAL A 189 10.33 -0.14 -1.44
C VAL A 189 10.90 0.36 -2.77
N ASP A 190 12.22 0.21 -2.96
CA ASP A 190 12.88 0.67 -4.19
C ASP A 190 12.35 -0.03 -5.45
N LYS A 191 12.05 -1.32 -5.36
CA LYS A 191 11.44 -2.09 -6.46
C LYS A 191 10.04 -1.57 -6.82
N HIS A 192 9.20 -1.29 -5.81
CA HIS A 192 7.85 -0.73 -6.04
C HIS A 192 7.93 0.66 -6.67
N LEU A 193 8.86 1.51 -6.22
CA LEU A 193 9.08 2.83 -6.80
C LEU A 193 9.55 2.75 -8.25
N ALA A 194 10.56 1.93 -8.54
CA ALA A 194 11.10 1.76 -9.89
C ALA A 194 10.03 1.22 -10.87
N SER A 195 9.21 0.28 -10.41
CA SER A 195 8.08 -0.24 -11.21
C SER A 195 7.05 0.84 -11.51
N LYS A 196 6.69 1.65 -10.50
CA LYS A 196 5.72 2.73 -10.65
C LYS A 196 6.25 3.86 -11.52
N GLU A 197 7.51 4.24 -11.37
CA GLU A 197 8.17 5.23 -12.21
C GLU A 197 8.18 4.80 -13.68
N LYS A 198 8.55 3.54 -13.95
CA LYS A 198 8.49 2.96 -15.30
C LYS A 198 7.07 3.00 -15.86
N GLU A 199 6.06 2.70 -15.04
CA GLU A 199 4.65 2.78 -15.44
C GLU A 199 4.26 4.21 -15.84
N ILE A 200 4.64 5.23 -15.05
CA ILE A 200 4.32 6.65 -15.31
C ILE A 200 5.02 7.13 -16.59
N MET A 201 6.25 6.69 -16.82
CA MET A 201 7.05 7.14 -17.97
C MET A 201 6.70 6.42 -19.27
N ALA A 202 6.11 5.21 -19.21
CA ALA A 202 5.80 4.39 -20.38
C ALA A 202 4.49 4.76 -21.10
N VAL A 203 3.68 5.69 -20.58
CA VAL A 203 2.34 6.07 -21.10
C VAL A 203 2.40 7.30 -22.02
#